data_3f2edae1655f674f87d9f4cd205649e7
#
_entry.id   3f2edae1655f674f87d9f4cd205649e7
#
_cell.length_a   1.000
_cell.length_b   1.000
_cell.length_c   1.000
_cell.angle_alpha   90.00
_cell.angle_beta   90.00
_cell.angle_gamma   90.00
#
_symmetry.space_group_name_H-M   'P 1'
#
loop_
_entity.id
_entity.type
_entity.pdbx_description
1 polymer ?
#
loop_
_entity_poly.entity_id
_entity_poly.type
_entity_poly.pdbx_seq_one_letter_code
_entity_poly.pdbx_strand_id
1 'polypeptide(L)' 'MQVIKTDIPDVKVIEPKVFGDERGFFLETFRTDWFKKECADVDFVQDNHSKSRQGILRGLHYQMEQTQGKLVRVVSGEVY' A
#
# COMPACT_ATOMS: atom_id res chain seq x y z
N MET A 1 -5.74 -9.32 9.98
CA MET A 1 -5.12 -8.15 9.36
C MET A 1 -4.56 -7.25 10.43
N GLN A 2 -3.38 -6.73 10.21
CA GLN A 2 -2.69 -5.87 11.16
C GLN A 2 -2.27 -4.57 10.51
N VAL A 3 -2.34 -3.48 11.25
CA VAL A 3 -1.80 -2.19 10.86
C VAL A 3 -0.63 -1.87 11.80
N ILE A 4 0.56 -1.72 11.23
CA ILE A 4 1.78 -1.48 11.98
C ILE A 4 2.13 -0.01 11.87
N LYS A 5 2.32 0.64 13.02
CA LYS A 5 2.76 2.03 13.06
C LYS A 5 4.26 2.09 12.77
N THR A 6 4.67 3.12 12.04
CA THR A 6 6.07 3.40 11.75
C THR A 6 6.56 4.61 12.54
N ASP A 7 7.85 4.94 12.41
CA ASP A 7 8.43 6.12 13.06
C ASP A 7 7.81 7.43 12.54
N ILE A 8 7.24 7.40 11.34
CA ILE A 8 6.51 8.53 10.77
C ILE A 8 5.02 8.26 10.96
N PRO A 9 4.28 9.04 11.80
CA PRO A 9 2.89 8.72 12.15
C PRO A 9 1.93 8.59 10.97
N ASP A 10 2.18 9.32 9.89
CA ASP A 10 1.32 9.30 8.70
C ASP A 10 1.64 8.13 7.76
N VAL A 11 2.70 7.37 8.03
CA VAL A 11 3.08 6.19 7.26
C VAL A 11 2.76 4.95 8.07
N LYS A 12 1.96 4.05 7.49
CA LYS A 12 1.53 2.81 8.14
C LYS A 12 1.83 1.63 7.24
N VAL A 13 2.17 0.51 7.84
CA VAL A 13 2.35 -0.77 7.13
C VAL A 13 1.15 -1.64 7.44
N ILE A 14 0.55 -2.20 6.39
CA ILE A 14 -0.61 -3.07 6.50
C ILE A 14 -0.19 -4.50 6.19
N GLU A 15 -0.44 -5.40 7.11
CA GLU A 15 -0.20 -6.84 6.91
C GLU A 15 -1.53 -7.55 6.78
N PRO A 16 -1.94 -7.92 5.55
CA PRO A 16 -3.16 -8.68 5.36
C PRO A 16 -3.00 -10.12 5.80
N LYS A 17 -4.11 -10.77 6.09
CA LYS A 17 -4.12 -12.20 6.39
C LYS A 17 -4.01 -12.98 5.07
N VAL A 18 -3.05 -13.89 5.01
CA VAL A 18 -2.82 -14.73 3.84
C VAL A 18 -3.41 -16.10 4.08
N PHE A 19 -4.22 -16.57 3.13
CA PHE A 19 -4.78 -17.92 3.13
C PHE A 19 -4.05 -18.73 2.08
N GLY A 20 -3.29 -19.75 2.50
CA GLY A 20 -2.48 -20.55 1.62
C GLY A 20 -2.84 -22.04 1.67
N ASP A 21 -2.66 -22.72 0.55
CA ASP A 21 -2.76 -24.17 0.44
C ASP A 21 -1.84 -24.67 -0.67
N GLU A 22 -1.95 -25.95 -1.04
CA GLU A 22 -1.09 -26.56 -2.09
C GLU A 22 -1.25 -25.89 -3.46
N ARG A 23 -2.36 -25.22 -3.71
CA ARG A 23 -2.62 -24.53 -4.99
C ARG A 23 -2.02 -23.14 -5.05
N GLY A 24 -1.54 -22.59 -3.91
CA GLY A 24 -1.01 -21.25 -3.84
C GLY A 24 -1.56 -20.51 -2.64
N PHE A 25 -1.84 -19.22 -2.82
CA PHE A 25 -2.36 -18.41 -1.72
C PHE A 25 -3.44 -17.46 -2.21
N PHE A 26 -4.21 -16.99 -1.24
CA PHE A 26 -5.24 -15.97 -1.43
C PHE A 26 -5.15 -14.96 -0.29
N LEU A 27 -5.24 -13.69 -0.61
CA LEU A 27 -5.34 -12.64 0.41
C LEU A 27 -6.18 -11.48 -0.10
N GLU A 28 -6.82 -10.80 0.84
CA GLU A 28 -7.52 -9.55 0.57
C GLU A 28 -6.56 -8.39 0.79
N THR A 29 -6.26 -7.63 -0.25
CA THR A 29 -5.26 -6.59 -0.21
C THR A 29 -5.82 -5.22 0.14
N PHE A 30 -7.12 -5.02 -0.10
CA PHE A 30 -7.80 -3.76 0.22
C PHE A 30 -9.30 -3.99 0.41
N ARG A 31 -9.85 -3.27 1.38
CA ARG A 31 -11.28 -3.23 1.60
C ARG A 31 -11.63 -1.91 2.26
N THR A 32 -12.59 -1.19 1.69
CA THR A 32 -12.92 0.18 2.09
C THR A 32 -13.36 0.29 3.55
N ASP A 33 -14.19 -0.63 4.03
CA ASP A 33 -14.76 -0.57 5.36
C ASP A 33 -13.70 -0.63 6.45
N TRP A 34 -12.81 -1.63 6.43
CA TRP A 34 -11.78 -1.73 7.44
C TRP A 34 -10.70 -0.66 7.25
N PHE A 35 -10.42 -0.26 6.01
CA PHE A 35 -9.41 0.77 5.75
C PHE A 35 -9.82 2.09 6.37
N LYS A 36 -11.08 2.50 6.22
CA LYS A 36 -11.60 3.72 6.83
C LYS A 36 -11.56 3.65 8.35
N LYS A 37 -11.83 2.48 8.92
CA LYS A 37 -11.83 2.27 10.36
C LYS A 37 -10.42 2.25 10.96
N GLU A 38 -9.50 1.55 10.31
CA GLU A 38 -8.18 1.24 10.88
C GLU A 38 -7.06 2.16 10.40
N CYS A 39 -7.18 2.77 9.25
CA CYS A 39 -6.12 3.55 8.64
C CYS A 39 -6.48 5.01 8.45
N ALA A 40 -7.37 5.33 7.52
CA ALA A 40 -7.73 6.70 7.19
C ALA A 40 -9.09 6.75 6.51
N ASP A 41 -9.87 7.79 6.81
CA ASP A 41 -11.18 8.01 6.20
C ASP A 41 -11.00 8.70 4.84
N VAL A 42 -10.56 7.93 3.86
CA VAL A 42 -10.35 8.41 2.48
C VAL A 42 -10.94 7.42 1.50
N ASP A 43 -11.35 7.95 0.33
CA ASP A 43 -11.77 7.13 -0.80
C ASP A 43 -10.70 7.15 -1.87
N PHE A 44 -10.26 5.96 -2.30
CA PHE A 44 -9.34 5.85 -3.41
C PHE A 44 -10.11 5.87 -4.72
N VAL A 45 -9.71 6.78 -5.60
CA VAL A 45 -10.43 7.04 -6.86
C VAL A 45 -9.56 6.76 -8.08
N GLN A 46 -8.31 6.37 -7.90
CA GLN A 46 -7.38 6.10 -8.98
C GLN A 46 -6.42 4.98 -8.59
N ASP A 47 -6.11 4.13 -9.54
CA ASP A 47 -5.18 3.03 -9.38
C ASP A 47 -4.14 3.08 -10.51
N ASN A 48 -2.86 2.96 -10.15
CA ASN A 48 -1.75 2.96 -11.08
C ASN A 48 -0.83 1.77 -10.84
N HIS A 49 -0.30 1.22 -11.91
CA HIS A 49 0.67 0.13 -11.85
C HIS A 49 1.91 0.52 -12.62
N SER A 50 3.08 0.39 -12.02
CA SER A 50 4.33 0.68 -12.68
C SER A 50 5.32 -0.44 -12.51
N LYS A 51 6.23 -0.58 -13.47
CA LYS A 51 7.33 -1.54 -13.43
C LYS A 51 8.62 -0.82 -13.80
N SER A 52 9.67 -1.07 -13.02
CA SER A 52 11.00 -0.51 -13.28
C SER A 52 12.05 -1.59 -13.19
N ARG A 53 13.15 -1.41 -13.92
CA ARG A 53 14.31 -2.30 -13.79
C ARG A 53 15.05 -1.99 -12.49
N GLN A 54 15.81 -2.96 -12.01
CA GLN A 54 16.64 -2.77 -10.84
C GLN A 54 17.58 -1.57 -11.01
N GLY A 55 17.74 -0.80 -9.95
CA GLY A 55 18.62 0.36 -9.94
C GLY A 55 17.98 1.64 -10.45
N ILE A 56 16.72 1.63 -10.85
CA ILE A 56 15.99 2.83 -11.26
C ILE A 56 15.48 3.57 -10.04
N LEU A 57 15.80 4.85 -9.96
CA LEU A 57 15.29 5.75 -8.93
C LEU A 57 14.16 6.59 -9.51
N ARG A 58 13.02 6.60 -8.83
CA ARG A 58 11.87 7.48 -9.12
C ARG A 58 11.61 8.35 -7.91
N GLY A 59 11.57 9.63 -8.11
CA GLY A 59 11.41 10.61 -7.05
C GLY A 59 12.57 11.57 -7.06
N LEU A 60 12.74 12.47 -6.12
CA LEU A 60 11.80 12.69 -5.02
C LEU A 60 10.69 13.64 -5.46
N HIS A 61 9.46 13.37 -5.05
CA HIS A 61 8.30 14.18 -5.45
C HIS A 61 7.48 14.58 -4.23
N TYR A 62 6.85 15.76 -4.30
CA TYR A 62 5.87 16.17 -3.29
C TYR A 62 4.82 17.06 -3.94
N GLN A 63 3.67 17.19 -3.27
CA GLN A 63 2.58 18.04 -3.71
C GLN A 63 2.29 19.07 -2.64
N MET A 64 2.19 20.32 -3.04
CA MET A 64 1.81 21.43 -2.16
C MET A 64 0.32 21.69 -2.18
N GLU A 65 -0.33 21.39 -3.31
CA GLU A 65 -1.78 21.51 -3.48
C GLU A 65 -2.37 20.16 -3.82
N GLN A 66 -3.63 19.92 -3.41
CA GLN A 66 -4.33 18.67 -3.67
C GLN A 66 -3.50 17.45 -3.26
N THR A 67 -2.92 17.50 -2.07
CA THR A 67 -2.12 16.38 -1.56
C THR A 67 -2.93 15.09 -1.56
N GLN A 68 -2.27 13.98 -1.93
CA GLN A 68 -2.91 12.69 -2.12
C GLN A 68 -2.50 11.71 -1.04
N GLY A 69 -3.48 10.94 -0.55
CA GLY A 69 -3.18 9.71 0.15
C GLY A 69 -2.78 8.63 -0.85
N LYS A 70 -1.87 7.76 -0.45
CA LYS A 70 -1.40 6.67 -1.31
C LYS A 70 -1.38 5.36 -0.54
N LEU A 71 -1.90 4.31 -1.20
CA LEU A 71 -1.75 2.93 -0.76
C LEU A 71 -0.84 2.22 -1.76
N VAL A 72 0.32 1.77 -1.31
CA VAL A 72 1.35 1.19 -2.17
C VAL A 72 1.49 -0.30 -1.85
N ARG A 73 1.52 -1.12 -2.88
CA ARG A 73 1.75 -2.55 -2.77
C ARG A 73 2.78 -2.99 -3.80
N VAL A 74 3.76 -3.79 -3.39
CA VAL A 74 4.74 -4.39 -4.30
C VAL A 74 4.23 -5.77 -4.68
N VAL A 75 3.95 -5.98 -5.96
CA VAL A 75 3.46 -7.26 -6.48
C VAL A 75 4.61 -8.22 -6.69
N SER A 76 5.75 -7.73 -7.13
CA SER A 76 6.95 -8.53 -7.37
C SER A 76 8.18 -7.65 -7.19
N GLY A 77 9.22 -8.18 -6.54
CA GLY A 77 10.46 -7.45 -6.27
C GLY A 77 10.46 -6.79 -4.90
N GLU A 78 11.26 -5.76 -4.77
CA GLU A 78 11.44 -5.01 -3.53
C GLU A 78 11.50 -3.51 -3.82
N VAL A 79 11.07 -2.71 -2.84
CA VAL A 79 11.23 -1.26 -2.85
C VAL A 79 11.89 -0.82 -1.56
N TYR A 80 12.66 0.23 -1.67
CA TYR A 80 13.32 0.83 -0.50
C TYR A 80 12.38 1.75 0.25
#